data_e2056c1256aa550e13ac3edad178b6fc
#
_entry.id   e2056c1256aa550e13ac3edad178b6fc
#
_cell.length_a   1.000
_cell.length_b   1.000
_cell.length_c   1.000
_cell.angle_alpha   90.00
_cell.angle_beta   90.00
_cell.angle_gamma   90.00
#
_symmetry.space_group_name_H-M   'P 1'
#
loop_
_entity.id
_entity.type
_entity.pdbx_description
1 polymer ?
#
loop_
_entity_poly.entity_id
_entity_poly.type
_entity_poly.pdbx_seq_one_letter_code
_entity_poly.pdbx_strand_id
1 'polypeptide(L)'
;RRGIITWTDGRYAPGGGIQDVVSYAQEVNDPVQAFLNLKVSYGAAKIVKTSEDGKVDNLTFTVTGNGINQTVKTNSSGEIQIDNLMPGVYTVTEMDYDKYEPQESRRVTVVSGQVSTVNFNNKLKRGDLQIVKSSEDNLNEGVTFHLYGTSLSGIAVDEYAVTDANGVATFEDVLISGSI
;
A
#
# COMPACT_ATOMS: atom_id res chain seq x y z
N ARG A 1 40.82 -2.75 -20.19
CA ARG A 1 41.34 -4.08 -19.83
C ARG A 1 40.18 -4.91 -19.30
N ARG A 2 40.05 -6.16 -19.76
CA ARG A 2 39.01 -7.07 -19.32
C ARG A 2 39.68 -8.13 -18.45
N GLY A 3 39.28 -8.23 -17.18
CA GLY A 3 39.74 -9.24 -16.26
C GLY A 3 38.64 -10.24 -15.91
N ILE A 4 38.98 -11.51 -15.70
CA ILE A 4 38.03 -12.51 -15.19
C ILE A 4 38.21 -12.54 -13.66
N ILE A 5 37.10 -12.26 -12.97
CA ILE A 5 37.03 -12.44 -11.52
C ILE A 5 36.31 -13.75 -11.26
N THR A 6 37.01 -14.70 -10.67
CA THR A 6 36.42 -15.94 -10.20
C THR A 6 36.18 -15.84 -8.70
N TRP A 7 34.96 -16.12 -8.29
CA TRP A 7 34.47 -16.03 -6.90
C TRP A 7 34.90 -17.17 -6.01
N THR A 8 36.16 -17.53 -5.98
CA THR A 8 36.63 -18.74 -5.27
C THR A 8 37.12 -18.49 -3.85
N ASP A 9 37.26 -17.22 -3.45
CA ASP A 9 37.85 -16.91 -2.13
C ASP A 9 36.87 -16.20 -1.15
N GLY A 10 35.62 -15.98 -1.55
CA GLY A 10 34.60 -15.42 -0.68
C GLY A 10 34.78 -13.96 -0.29
N ARG A 11 35.72 -13.23 -0.88
CA ARG A 11 35.98 -11.81 -0.55
C ARG A 11 34.95 -10.85 -1.11
N TYR A 12 34.17 -11.28 -2.03
CA TYR A 12 33.10 -10.44 -2.59
C TYR A 12 31.75 -10.88 -2.06
N ALA A 13 31.07 -9.97 -1.38
CA ALA A 13 29.71 -10.17 -0.98
C ALA A 13 28.76 -9.62 -2.06
N PRO A 14 27.68 -10.32 -2.41
CA PRO A 14 26.61 -9.76 -3.24
C PRO A 14 26.10 -8.45 -2.62
N GLY A 15 26.25 -7.35 -3.33
CA GLY A 15 25.87 -6.01 -2.85
C GLY A 15 27.06 -5.03 -2.68
N GLY A 16 28.29 -5.49 -2.88
CA GLY A 16 29.43 -4.60 -3.02
C GLY A 16 29.35 -3.74 -4.27
N GLY A 17 29.81 -2.50 -4.20
CA GLY A 17 29.80 -1.57 -5.32
C GLY A 17 30.77 -1.96 -6.43
N ILE A 18 30.61 -1.36 -7.62
CA ILE A 18 31.54 -1.53 -8.74
C ILE A 18 32.99 -1.21 -8.33
N GLN A 19 33.17 -0.28 -7.40
CA GLN A 19 34.50 0.12 -6.91
C GLN A 19 35.22 -1.02 -6.20
N ASP A 20 34.51 -1.83 -5.42
CA ASP A 20 35.10 -2.96 -4.70
C ASP A 20 35.57 -4.04 -5.65
N VAL A 21 34.84 -4.26 -6.73
CA VAL A 21 35.19 -5.21 -7.78
C VAL A 21 36.42 -4.74 -8.57
N VAL A 22 36.52 -3.44 -8.84
CA VAL A 22 37.68 -2.85 -9.52
C VAL A 22 38.92 -2.97 -8.65
N SER A 23 38.80 -2.68 -7.36
CA SER A 23 39.89 -2.82 -6.38
C SER A 23 40.40 -4.25 -6.30
N TYR A 24 39.49 -5.22 -6.22
CA TYR A 24 39.83 -6.65 -6.20
C TYR A 24 40.56 -7.12 -7.48
N ALA A 25 40.06 -6.66 -8.64
CA ALA A 25 40.69 -6.96 -9.92
C ALA A 25 42.13 -6.39 -10.02
N GLN A 26 42.41 -5.27 -9.37
CA GLN A 26 43.74 -4.67 -9.28
C GLN A 26 44.68 -5.45 -8.33
N GLU A 27 44.15 -5.96 -7.21
CA GLU A 27 44.89 -6.76 -6.26
C GLU A 27 45.37 -8.11 -6.84
N VAL A 28 44.56 -8.71 -7.70
CA VAL A 28 44.89 -9.99 -8.35
C VAL A 28 45.97 -9.85 -9.42
N ASN A 29 46.32 -8.62 -9.82
CA ASN A 29 47.39 -8.30 -10.75
C ASN A 29 47.44 -9.17 -12.02
N ASP A 30 46.30 -9.60 -12.52
CA ASP A 30 46.20 -10.29 -13.80
C ASP A 30 45.80 -9.30 -14.89
N PRO A 31 46.71 -8.80 -15.71
CA PRO A 31 46.43 -7.74 -16.67
C PRO A 31 45.60 -8.21 -17.86
N VAL A 32 45.30 -9.51 -17.98
CA VAL A 32 44.85 -10.08 -19.23
C VAL A 32 43.40 -10.52 -19.19
N GLN A 33 42.79 -10.74 -18.01
CA GLN A 33 41.65 -11.65 -17.94
C GLN A 33 40.43 -11.22 -17.06
N ALA A 34 40.34 -10.00 -16.57
CA ALA A 34 39.19 -9.66 -15.75
C ALA A 34 37.96 -9.37 -16.64
N PHE A 35 37.11 -10.34 -16.83
CA PHE A 35 35.75 -10.12 -17.29
C PHE A 35 34.87 -9.90 -16.06
N LEU A 36 34.43 -8.66 -15.91
CA LEU A 36 33.39 -8.33 -14.95
C LEU A 36 32.06 -8.82 -15.52
N ASN A 37 31.69 -10.05 -15.21
CA ASN A 37 30.34 -10.54 -15.48
C ASN A 37 29.46 -10.15 -14.27
N LEU A 38 29.19 -8.86 -14.13
CA LEU A 38 28.12 -8.38 -13.24
C LEU A 38 26.80 -8.84 -13.84
N LYS A 39 26.44 -10.09 -13.53
CA LYS A 39 25.07 -10.51 -13.73
C LYS A 39 24.24 -9.82 -12.65
N VAL A 40 23.71 -8.66 -12.99
CA VAL A 40 22.68 -8.04 -12.14
C VAL A 40 21.51 -9.01 -12.12
N SER A 41 21.32 -9.68 -11.02
CA SER A 41 20.17 -10.55 -10.83
C SER A 41 19.07 -9.70 -10.21
N TYR A 42 18.05 -9.43 -11.01
CA TYR A 42 16.88 -8.67 -10.60
C TYR A 42 15.92 -9.54 -9.77
N GLY A 43 15.11 -8.90 -8.96
CA GLY A 43 13.95 -9.49 -8.31
C GLY A 43 12.67 -8.78 -8.77
N ALA A 44 11.57 -9.08 -8.12
CA ALA A 44 10.28 -8.45 -8.38
C ALA A 44 9.59 -8.06 -7.07
N ALA A 45 8.73 -7.05 -7.13
CA ALA A 45 7.79 -6.69 -6.08
C ALA A 45 6.37 -6.98 -6.54
N LYS A 46 5.55 -7.58 -5.68
CA LYS A 46 4.14 -7.80 -5.90
C LYS A 46 3.34 -7.03 -4.84
N ILE A 47 2.41 -6.20 -5.28
CA ILE A 47 1.44 -5.53 -4.42
C ILE A 47 0.14 -6.32 -4.53
N VAL A 48 -0.43 -6.70 -3.39
CA VAL A 48 -1.74 -7.37 -3.30
C VAL A 48 -2.68 -6.47 -2.52
N LYS A 49 -3.76 -6.11 -3.18
CA LYS A 49 -4.78 -5.21 -2.65
C LYS A 49 -6.07 -5.95 -2.37
N THR A 50 -6.59 -5.73 -1.16
CA THR A 50 -7.96 -6.10 -0.77
C THR A 50 -8.72 -4.85 -0.33
N SER A 51 -10.03 -4.90 -0.34
CA SER A 51 -10.89 -3.80 0.08
C SER A 51 -12.18 -4.32 0.68
N GLU A 52 -12.68 -3.65 1.70
CA GLU A 52 -13.94 -3.98 2.38
C GLU A 52 -15.15 -3.95 1.43
N ASP A 53 -15.15 -3.03 0.44
CA ASP A 53 -16.21 -2.94 -0.58
C ASP A 53 -15.97 -3.82 -1.81
N GLY A 54 -14.92 -4.64 -1.79
CA GLY A 54 -14.54 -5.52 -2.90
C GLY A 54 -13.98 -4.79 -4.13
N LYS A 55 -13.86 -3.46 -4.10
CA LYS A 55 -13.35 -2.67 -5.23
C LYS A 55 -11.83 -2.58 -5.15
N VAL A 56 -11.16 -3.37 -5.96
CA VAL A 56 -9.69 -3.51 -5.96
C VAL A 56 -9.04 -3.12 -7.28
N ASP A 57 -9.82 -2.88 -8.33
CA ASP A 57 -9.34 -2.54 -9.67
C ASP A 57 -9.00 -1.05 -9.79
N ASN A 58 -7.97 -0.75 -10.60
CA ASN A 58 -7.56 0.61 -10.96
C ASN A 58 -7.17 1.52 -9.77
N LEU A 59 -6.78 0.95 -8.64
CA LEU A 59 -6.24 1.69 -7.50
C LEU A 59 -4.78 2.06 -7.74
N THR A 60 -4.44 3.31 -7.44
CA THR A 60 -3.14 3.89 -7.76
C THR A 60 -2.15 3.75 -6.62
N PHE A 61 -0.94 3.32 -6.95
CA PHE A 61 0.19 3.22 -6.04
C PHE A 61 1.41 3.94 -6.62
N THR A 62 2.23 4.49 -5.74
CA THR A 62 3.56 4.99 -6.07
C THR A 62 4.61 4.07 -5.45
N VAL A 63 5.59 3.68 -6.23
CA VAL A 63 6.72 2.84 -5.80
C VAL A 63 8.01 3.61 -6.00
N THR A 64 8.75 3.82 -4.92
CA THR A 64 10.01 4.58 -4.90
C THR A 64 11.12 3.76 -4.27
N GLY A 65 12.34 3.91 -4.76
CA GLY A 65 13.54 3.25 -4.24
C GLY A 65 14.55 2.98 -5.35
N ASN A 66 15.82 2.85 -4.99
CA ASN A 66 16.92 2.60 -5.94
C ASN A 66 16.87 3.44 -7.23
N GLY A 67 16.52 4.72 -7.09
CA GLY A 67 16.45 5.66 -8.21
C GLY A 67 15.19 5.55 -9.08
N ILE A 68 14.23 4.67 -8.75
CA ILE A 68 12.93 4.64 -9.44
C ILE A 68 11.88 5.43 -8.67
N ASN A 69 10.94 6.00 -9.44
CA ASN A 69 9.71 6.59 -8.96
C ASN A 69 8.64 6.26 -10.01
N GLN A 70 7.85 5.23 -9.75
CA GLN A 70 6.83 4.72 -10.66
C GLN A 70 5.45 4.87 -10.06
N THR A 71 4.50 5.28 -10.89
CA THR A 71 3.07 5.21 -10.58
C THR A 71 2.48 4.01 -11.31
N VAL A 72 1.81 3.14 -10.56
CA VAL A 72 1.24 1.88 -11.04
C VAL A 72 -0.19 1.73 -10.56
N LYS A 73 -0.98 0.88 -11.22
CA LYS A 73 -2.38 0.65 -10.87
C LYS A 73 -2.68 -0.83 -10.75
N THR A 74 -3.56 -1.16 -9.83
CA THR A 74 -4.04 -2.55 -9.66
C THR A 74 -4.87 -2.99 -10.86
N ASN A 75 -4.79 -4.28 -11.16
CA ASN A 75 -5.67 -4.96 -12.09
C ASN A 75 -6.99 -5.38 -11.41
N SER A 76 -7.87 -6.06 -12.15
CA SER A 76 -9.17 -6.53 -11.67
C SER A 76 -9.09 -7.51 -10.49
N SER A 77 -7.93 -8.15 -10.30
CA SER A 77 -7.67 -9.03 -9.15
C SER A 77 -7.06 -8.30 -7.95
N GLY A 78 -6.86 -6.98 -8.05
CA GLY A 78 -6.22 -6.18 -7.02
C GLY A 78 -4.69 -6.36 -6.96
N GLU A 79 -4.08 -6.81 -8.03
CA GLU A 79 -2.65 -7.12 -8.03
C GLU A 79 -1.87 -6.19 -8.95
N ILE A 80 -0.62 -5.92 -8.54
CA ILE A 80 0.42 -5.29 -9.35
C ILE A 80 1.68 -6.12 -9.19
N GLN A 81 2.36 -6.44 -10.29
CA GLN A 81 3.69 -7.01 -10.25
C GLN A 81 4.65 -6.10 -11.01
N ILE A 82 5.77 -5.78 -10.38
CA ILE A 82 6.84 -4.96 -10.93
C ILE A 82 8.07 -5.84 -11.02
N ASP A 83 8.45 -6.18 -12.23
CA ASP A 83 9.60 -7.04 -12.52
C ASP A 83 10.87 -6.21 -12.75
N ASN A 84 11.99 -6.90 -12.81
CA ASN A 84 13.30 -6.33 -13.11
C ASN A 84 13.72 -5.20 -12.15
N LEU A 85 13.39 -5.35 -10.88
CA LEU A 85 13.83 -4.45 -9.83
C LEU A 85 15.22 -4.86 -9.32
N MET A 86 16.09 -3.89 -9.13
CA MET A 86 17.35 -4.13 -8.42
C MET A 86 17.06 -4.56 -6.98
N PRO A 87 17.81 -5.52 -6.42
CA PRO A 87 17.67 -5.86 -5.00
C PRO A 87 17.83 -4.63 -4.11
N GLY A 88 16.99 -4.52 -3.08
CA GLY A 88 17.00 -3.37 -2.18
C GLY A 88 15.63 -3.10 -1.59
N VAL A 89 15.53 -1.99 -0.85
CA VAL A 89 14.29 -1.59 -0.17
C VAL A 89 13.55 -0.56 -1.03
N TYR A 90 12.28 -0.84 -1.24
CA TYR A 90 11.35 0.05 -1.93
C TYR A 90 10.23 0.48 -0.99
N THR A 91 9.75 1.70 -1.17
CA THR A 91 8.59 2.23 -0.46
C THR A 91 7.40 2.21 -1.40
N VAL A 92 6.31 1.62 -0.95
CA VAL A 92 5.03 1.54 -1.66
C VAL A 92 4.02 2.40 -0.92
N THR A 93 3.38 3.33 -1.63
CA THR A 93 2.37 4.24 -1.09
C THR A 93 1.11 4.14 -1.92
N GLU A 94 -0.02 3.87 -1.28
CA GLU A 94 -1.33 3.96 -1.92
C GLU A 94 -1.76 5.43 -2.02
N MET A 95 -2.41 5.81 -3.11
CA MET A 95 -3.07 7.11 -3.22
C MET A 95 -4.29 7.14 -2.30
N ASP A 96 -4.50 8.26 -1.61
CA ASP A 96 -5.66 8.44 -0.75
C ASP A 96 -6.97 8.53 -1.58
N TYR A 97 -8.02 7.89 -1.07
CA TYR A 97 -9.36 7.93 -1.61
C TYR A 97 -10.35 8.38 -0.53
N ASP A 98 -11.27 9.25 -0.89
CA ASP A 98 -12.20 9.88 0.07
C ASP A 98 -13.00 8.86 0.89
N LYS A 99 -13.36 7.74 0.29
CA LYS A 99 -14.17 6.67 0.91
C LYS A 99 -13.40 5.74 1.84
N TYR A 100 -12.06 5.72 1.76
CA TYR A 100 -11.23 4.79 2.53
C TYR A 100 -10.46 5.48 3.64
N GLU A 101 -10.21 4.75 4.72
CA GLU A 101 -9.23 5.15 5.72
C GLU A 101 -7.84 5.27 5.07
N PRO A 102 -7.07 6.34 5.39
CA PRO A 102 -5.73 6.50 4.86
C PRO A 102 -4.84 5.31 5.22
N GLN A 103 -4.01 4.88 4.26
CA GLN A 103 -3.03 3.83 4.47
C GLN A 103 -1.63 4.43 4.60
N GLU A 104 -0.88 3.93 5.58
CA GLU A 104 0.54 4.27 5.67
C GLU A 104 1.34 3.61 4.54
N SER A 105 2.40 4.30 4.11
CA SER A 105 3.38 3.71 3.17
C SER A 105 4.03 2.47 3.77
N ARG A 106 4.28 1.46 2.95
CA ARG A 106 4.90 0.21 3.35
C ARG A 106 6.21 -0.01 2.62
N ARG A 107 7.15 -0.64 3.31
CA ARG A 107 8.42 -1.04 2.72
C ARG A 107 8.36 -2.49 2.26
N VAL A 108 8.95 -2.75 1.09
CA VAL A 108 9.17 -4.09 0.56
C VAL A 108 10.65 -4.25 0.23
N THR A 109 11.25 -5.34 0.70
CA THR A 109 12.63 -5.68 0.37
C THR A 109 12.63 -6.62 -0.82
N VAL A 110 13.14 -6.16 -1.94
CA VAL A 110 13.30 -6.96 -3.16
C VAL A 110 14.58 -7.77 -3.05
N VAL A 111 14.46 -9.07 -3.24
CA VAL A 111 15.55 -10.03 -3.21
C VAL A 111 15.77 -10.58 -4.62
N SER A 112 17.03 -10.74 -5.00
CA SER A 112 17.46 -11.30 -6.29
C SER A 112 16.78 -12.64 -6.57
N GLY A 113 16.17 -12.77 -7.75
CA GLY A 113 15.53 -14.01 -8.20
C GLY A 113 14.21 -14.35 -7.50
N GLN A 114 13.69 -13.46 -6.66
CA GLN A 114 12.46 -13.68 -5.90
C GLN A 114 11.40 -12.63 -6.18
N VAL A 115 10.14 -12.98 -5.90
CA VAL A 115 9.00 -12.05 -5.83
C VAL A 115 8.72 -11.74 -4.39
N SER A 116 8.91 -10.49 -3.99
CA SER A 116 8.62 -9.99 -2.64
C SER A 116 7.25 -9.34 -2.63
N THR A 117 6.37 -9.76 -1.70
CA THR A 117 4.97 -9.33 -1.66
C THR A 117 4.73 -8.32 -0.54
N VAL A 118 3.93 -7.29 -0.84
CA VAL A 118 3.38 -6.34 0.13
C VAL A 118 1.86 -6.28 -0.02
N ASN A 119 1.14 -6.30 1.12
CA ASN A 119 -0.32 -6.34 1.14
C ASN A 119 -0.88 -5.01 1.63
N PHE A 120 -1.98 -4.56 1.02
CA PHE A 120 -2.78 -3.41 1.45
C PHE A 120 -4.24 -3.83 1.56
N ASN A 121 -4.92 -3.35 2.61
CA ASN A 121 -6.34 -3.62 2.81
C ASN A 121 -7.07 -2.31 3.10
N ASN A 122 -7.99 -1.90 2.23
CA ASN A 122 -8.79 -0.70 2.43
C ASN A 122 -10.00 -1.00 3.32
N LYS A 123 -10.13 -0.18 4.35
CA LYS A 123 -11.33 -0.08 5.17
C LYS A 123 -12.14 1.15 4.76
N LEU A 124 -13.45 1.03 4.77
CA LEU A 124 -14.34 2.15 4.51
C LEU A 124 -14.37 3.11 5.70
N LYS A 125 -14.35 4.40 5.41
CA LYS A 125 -14.52 5.43 6.45
C LYS A 125 -15.91 5.39 7.02
N ARG A 126 -15.97 5.54 8.34
CA ARG A 126 -17.19 5.62 9.13
C ARG A 126 -17.15 6.80 10.08
N GLY A 127 -18.31 7.14 10.59
CA GLY A 127 -18.46 8.18 11.61
C GLY A 127 -19.73 7.97 12.39
N ASP A 128 -19.85 8.69 13.50
CA ASP A 128 -21.05 8.68 14.35
C ASP A 128 -21.88 9.91 14.02
N LEU A 129 -23.21 9.70 14.00
CA LEU A 129 -24.18 10.78 13.83
C LEU A 129 -25.07 10.86 15.08
N GLN A 130 -25.14 12.03 15.70
CA GLN A 130 -26.06 12.30 16.79
C GLN A 130 -27.15 13.27 16.34
N ILE A 131 -28.38 12.93 16.67
CA ILE A 131 -29.55 13.80 16.49
C ILE A 131 -30.04 14.20 17.88
N VAL A 132 -30.17 15.51 18.11
CA VAL A 132 -30.71 16.06 19.36
C VAL A 132 -32.12 16.57 19.07
N LYS A 133 -33.11 15.92 19.65
CA LYS A 133 -34.52 16.31 19.56
C LYS A 133 -34.92 17.23 20.71
N SER A 134 -35.60 18.28 20.41
CA SER A 134 -36.32 19.12 21.37
C SER A 134 -37.79 19.32 20.96
N SER A 135 -38.66 19.44 21.92
CA SER A 135 -40.07 19.72 21.72
C SER A 135 -40.61 20.64 22.83
N GLU A 136 -41.65 21.40 22.55
CA GLU A 136 -42.27 22.34 23.50
C GLU A 136 -42.89 21.64 24.71
N ASP A 137 -43.36 20.40 24.52
CA ASP A 137 -43.94 19.55 25.57
C ASP A 137 -42.91 18.73 26.36
N ASN A 138 -41.61 18.88 26.06
CA ASN A 138 -40.51 18.12 26.61
C ASN A 138 -40.60 16.60 26.44
N LEU A 139 -41.43 16.10 25.54
CA LEU A 139 -41.53 14.68 25.18
C LEU A 139 -40.46 14.33 24.11
N ASN A 140 -39.23 14.18 24.56
CA ASN A 140 -38.10 14.00 23.68
C ASN A 140 -37.57 12.54 23.65
N GLU A 141 -37.97 11.72 24.62
CA GLU A 141 -37.55 10.32 24.73
C GLU A 141 -38.44 9.39 23.88
N GLY A 142 -37.85 8.30 23.38
CA GLY A 142 -38.56 7.26 22.65
C GLY A 142 -38.96 7.60 21.21
N VAL A 143 -38.43 8.70 20.65
CA VAL A 143 -38.69 9.08 19.26
C VAL A 143 -37.71 8.34 18.34
N THR A 144 -38.26 7.63 17.37
CA THR A 144 -37.47 6.88 16.39
C THR A 144 -37.08 7.77 15.21
N PHE A 145 -35.80 7.76 14.89
CA PHE A 145 -35.24 8.35 13.66
C PHE A 145 -34.80 7.27 12.69
N HIS A 146 -35.02 7.51 11.43
CA HIS A 146 -34.60 6.65 10.31
C HIS A 146 -33.53 7.37 9.50
N LEU A 147 -32.33 6.79 9.47
CA LEU A 147 -31.20 7.21 8.63
C LEU A 147 -31.12 6.30 7.41
N TYR A 148 -31.29 6.85 6.22
CA TYR A 148 -31.21 6.07 4.99
C TYR A 148 -30.55 6.85 3.86
N GLY A 149 -29.92 6.13 2.96
CA GLY A 149 -29.24 6.73 1.81
C GLY A 149 -28.20 5.81 1.19
N THR A 150 -27.29 6.40 0.45
CA THR A 150 -26.18 5.67 -0.18
C THR A 150 -24.87 6.29 0.27
N SER A 151 -23.98 5.45 0.78
CA SER A 151 -22.63 5.87 1.19
C SER A 151 -21.77 6.29 0.00
N LEU A 152 -20.62 6.92 0.30
CA LEU A 152 -19.63 7.30 -0.71
C LEU A 152 -19.05 6.08 -1.47
N SER A 153 -19.09 4.90 -0.86
CA SER A 153 -18.70 3.62 -1.50
C SER A 153 -19.78 3.02 -2.39
N GLY A 154 -21.00 3.58 -2.37
CA GLY A 154 -22.17 3.07 -3.10
C GLY A 154 -22.93 1.98 -2.35
N ILE A 155 -22.62 1.74 -1.07
CA ILE A 155 -23.34 0.82 -0.20
C ILE A 155 -24.53 1.56 0.42
N ALA A 156 -25.70 0.92 0.42
CA ALA A 156 -26.89 1.47 1.06
C ALA A 156 -26.71 1.52 2.59
N VAL A 157 -27.18 2.62 3.18
CA VAL A 157 -27.33 2.82 4.63
C VAL A 157 -28.82 2.81 4.93
N ASP A 158 -29.24 2.03 5.92
CA ASP A 158 -30.65 1.92 6.34
C ASP A 158 -30.69 1.52 7.82
N GLU A 159 -30.69 2.52 8.71
CA GLU A 159 -30.54 2.34 10.15
C GLU A 159 -31.58 3.12 10.93
N TYR A 160 -31.89 2.65 12.14
CA TYR A 160 -32.84 3.28 13.03
C TYR A 160 -32.21 3.54 14.39
N ALA A 161 -32.45 4.70 14.97
CA ALA A 161 -32.07 5.04 16.33
C ALA A 161 -33.23 5.68 17.09
N VAL A 162 -33.27 5.44 18.40
CA VAL A 162 -34.33 5.95 19.28
C VAL A 162 -33.71 6.94 20.26
N THR A 163 -34.39 8.07 20.49
CA THR A 163 -33.92 9.06 21.45
C THR A 163 -33.95 8.54 22.88
N ASP A 164 -32.91 8.84 23.62
CA ASP A 164 -32.81 8.63 25.07
C ASP A 164 -33.59 9.69 25.87
N ALA A 165 -33.50 9.62 27.22
CA ALA A 165 -34.14 10.56 28.13
C ALA A 165 -33.68 12.02 27.95
N ASN A 166 -32.51 12.27 27.29
CA ASN A 166 -32.03 13.60 26.96
C ASN A 166 -32.45 14.04 25.57
N GLY A 167 -33.23 13.23 24.84
CA GLY A 167 -33.66 13.48 23.48
C GLY A 167 -32.55 13.21 22.44
N VAL A 168 -31.54 12.41 22.76
CA VAL A 168 -30.43 12.11 21.87
C VAL A 168 -30.61 10.75 21.21
N ALA A 169 -30.62 10.71 19.89
CA ALA A 169 -30.49 9.48 19.08
C ALA A 169 -29.10 9.43 18.46
N THR A 170 -28.41 8.30 18.62
CA THR A 170 -27.06 8.10 18.09
C THR A 170 -27.06 6.96 17.08
N PHE A 171 -26.46 7.21 15.92
CA PHE A 171 -26.09 6.21 14.93
C PHE A 171 -24.56 6.07 14.99
N GLU A 172 -24.08 4.90 15.32
CA GLU A 172 -22.65 4.62 15.48
C GLU A 172 -22.11 3.88 14.27
N ASP A 173 -20.83 4.13 13.93
CA ASP A 173 -20.08 3.39 12.90
C ASP A 173 -20.74 3.42 11.50
N VAL A 174 -21.38 4.51 11.17
CA VAL A 174 -22.11 4.70 9.91
C VAL A 174 -21.16 4.98 8.77
N LEU A 175 -21.35 4.33 7.62
CA LEU A 175 -20.59 4.62 6.40
C LEU A 175 -20.81 6.08 5.97
N ILE A 176 -19.71 6.81 5.70
CA ILE A 176 -19.80 8.21 5.33
C ILE A 176 -20.45 8.40 3.95
N SER A 177 -21.20 9.50 3.79
CA SER A 177 -21.73 9.97 2.52
C SER A 177 -20.88 11.09 1.94
N GLY A 178 -20.92 11.26 0.61
CA GLY A 178 -20.17 12.32 -0.08
C GLY A 178 -20.85 13.69 -0.07
N SER A 179 -22.04 13.79 0.49
CA SER A 179 -22.81 15.04 0.62
C SER A 179 -23.62 14.97 1.91
N ILE A 180 -23.46 15.95 2.72
CA ILE A 180 -24.43 16.31 3.76
C ILE A 180 -25.41 17.29 3.15
#